data_dd8b244cc52d068fa18d4f0b69ff0bf8
#
_entry.id   dd8b244cc52d068fa18d4f0b69ff0bf8
#
_cell.length_a   1.000
_cell.length_b   1.000
_cell.length_c   1.000
_cell.angle_alpha   90.00
_cell.angle_beta   90.00
_cell.angle_gamma   90.00
#
_symmetry.space_group_name_H-M   'P 1'
#
loop_
_entity.id
_entity.type
_entity.pdbx_description
1 polymer ?
#
loop_
_entity_poly.entity_id
_entity_poly.type
_entity_poly.pdbx_seq_one_letter_code
_entity_poly.pdbx_strand_id
1 'polypeptide(L)'
;MSEFRATAQGTGRIHHVWLVLLLAWPWVQPFSGTPLPNVWPWLTSWTCLALALLTWRRLSVAILVQGWAVAAVLSSAMGLVQFFGQAELWAPALHVPAYLGDAMGNLRQRNQLASLLAMGMLAVLIWRGLGLSKVHTLWMLALLALGMAATASRTGLLQMVFIACWMLLHRSAPKGREALVLTGLVLGVYALASWLLPGLLQHLSGQATDSAMARMGALGGCGSRQALWANVLHLVAQHPLGGWGWDQLRYAHYFTEYPSLRFCDMLGNAHNLPLHIAFVWGVPAAVLASLGVLVWVVRAKPWHHQGAGPQLAWGVLGVLALHSLLEYPLWYGPFQVALLLCLWLMRGRVWQVLQVQTRATGLALVLLGVLGFVAYDYAQVRQIYLPAAQRFSVWRDPALQVAQRTWLFRGTAVFAQATTTPVHEGNARAMLQASLLAMRTSPEPRVIEKLLSSAQLLGEDALYEAHKKHFQRVYPQAYLAWAYHRQP
;
A
#
# COMPACT_ATOMS: atom_id res chain seq x y z
N MET A 1 42.70 6.60 -27.39
CA MET A 1 42.38 5.46 -26.48
C MET A 1 42.00 5.93 -25.06
N SER A 2 42.54 7.02 -24.56
CA SER A 2 42.22 7.59 -23.21
C SER A 2 40.80 8.22 -23.18
N GLU A 3 40.40 8.96 -24.18
CA GLU A 3 39.04 9.57 -24.27
C GLU A 3 37.93 8.54 -24.41
N PHE A 4 38.16 7.44 -25.12
CA PHE A 4 37.18 6.34 -25.27
C PHE A 4 36.98 5.57 -23.95
N ARG A 5 38.03 5.47 -23.09
CA ARG A 5 37.89 4.88 -21.75
C ARG A 5 37.18 5.82 -20.76
N ALA A 6 37.41 7.13 -20.83
CA ALA A 6 36.75 8.12 -20.01
C ALA A 6 35.25 8.22 -20.33
N THR A 7 34.84 8.18 -21.60
CA THR A 7 33.44 8.15 -22.03
C THR A 7 32.73 6.85 -21.64
N ALA A 8 33.38 5.70 -21.75
CA ALA A 8 32.81 4.41 -21.32
C ALA A 8 32.62 4.32 -19.79
N GLN A 9 33.53 4.90 -19.00
CA GLN A 9 33.37 5.01 -17.56
C GLN A 9 32.28 6.02 -17.17
N GLY A 10 32.16 7.14 -17.90
CA GLY A 10 31.09 8.14 -17.70
C GLY A 10 29.71 7.58 -17.95
N THR A 11 29.51 6.89 -19.08
CA THR A 11 28.22 6.26 -19.43
C THR A 11 27.82 5.16 -18.42
N GLY A 12 28.77 4.40 -17.90
CA GLY A 12 28.55 3.40 -16.85
C GLY A 12 28.00 4.03 -15.54
N ARG A 13 28.55 5.17 -15.13
CA ARG A 13 28.12 5.93 -13.95
C ARG A 13 26.72 6.51 -14.10
N ILE A 14 26.40 7.10 -15.25
CA ILE A 14 25.08 7.68 -15.53
C ILE A 14 23.99 6.60 -15.45
N HIS A 15 24.20 5.44 -16.06
CA HIS A 15 23.23 4.34 -16.00
C HIS A 15 23.08 3.79 -14.56
N HIS A 16 24.13 3.75 -13.78
CA HIS A 16 24.08 3.33 -12.38
C HIS A 16 23.19 4.26 -11.56
N VAL A 17 23.45 5.57 -11.61
CA VAL A 17 22.64 6.60 -10.92
C VAL A 17 21.18 6.53 -11.36
N TRP A 18 20.93 6.43 -12.68
CA TRP A 18 19.59 6.31 -13.24
C TRP A 18 18.81 5.12 -12.68
N LEU A 19 19.41 3.94 -12.62
CA LEU A 19 18.76 2.75 -12.05
C LEU A 19 18.49 2.90 -10.55
N VAL A 20 19.41 3.50 -9.78
CA VAL A 20 19.19 3.80 -8.36
C VAL A 20 17.98 4.73 -8.19
N LEU A 21 17.87 5.78 -9.00
CA LEU A 21 16.73 6.71 -8.97
C LEU A 21 15.43 6.03 -9.36
N LEU A 22 15.41 5.21 -10.42
CA LEU A 22 14.22 4.45 -10.81
C LEU A 22 13.73 3.50 -9.71
N LEU A 23 14.64 2.91 -8.93
CA LEU A 23 14.28 2.03 -7.82
C LEU A 23 13.81 2.79 -6.58
N ALA A 24 14.30 4.01 -6.38
CA ALA A 24 13.92 4.86 -5.25
C ALA A 24 12.60 5.61 -5.50
N TRP A 25 12.38 6.07 -6.73
CA TRP A 25 11.27 6.96 -7.09
C TRP A 25 9.87 6.45 -6.70
N PRO A 26 9.50 5.17 -6.87
CA PRO A 26 8.19 4.65 -6.48
C PRO A 26 7.82 4.89 -5.01
N TRP A 27 8.81 5.03 -4.16
CA TRP A 27 8.64 5.17 -2.71
C TRP A 27 8.55 6.61 -2.23
N VAL A 28 9.12 7.55 -3.00
CA VAL A 28 9.25 8.96 -2.60
C VAL A 28 8.38 9.91 -3.42
N GLN A 29 7.81 9.45 -4.54
CA GLN A 29 7.00 10.27 -5.43
C GLN A 29 5.75 10.81 -4.73
N PRO A 30 5.35 12.08 -4.99
CA PRO A 30 4.20 12.71 -4.31
C PRO A 30 2.85 12.43 -4.98
N PHE A 31 2.85 11.84 -6.18
CA PHE A 31 1.64 11.73 -7.00
C PHE A 31 0.61 10.79 -6.39
N SER A 32 -0.55 11.33 -6.11
CA SER A 32 -1.74 10.62 -5.69
C SER A 32 -2.95 11.50 -6.03
N GLY A 33 -4.13 10.95 -6.00
CA GLY A 33 -5.32 11.76 -6.26
C GLY A 33 -6.59 10.93 -6.35
N THR A 34 -7.68 11.65 -6.26
CA THR A 34 -9.04 11.12 -6.47
C THR A 34 -9.23 10.64 -7.91
N PRO A 35 -10.12 9.67 -8.14
CA PRO A 35 -10.94 8.94 -7.16
C PRO A 35 -10.23 7.77 -6.47
N LEU A 36 -9.14 7.26 -7.05
CA LEU A 36 -8.41 6.08 -6.59
C LEU A 36 -6.97 6.47 -6.27
N PRO A 37 -6.64 6.76 -4.99
CA PRO A 37 -5.36 7.35 -4.61
C PRO A 37 -4.15 6.46 -4.93
N ASN A 38 -4.34 5.14 -5.07
CA ASN A 38 -3.26 4.18 -5.32
C ASN A 38 -2.93 3.98 -6.81
N VAL A 39 -3.72 4.51 -7.75
CA VAL A 39 -3.49 4.31 -9.20
C VAL A 39 -2.20 4.97 -9.66
N TRP A 40 -1.93 6.22 -9.25
CA TRP A 40 -0.69 6.91 -9.61
C TRP A 40 0.56 6.25 -9.01
N PRO A 41 0.61 5.89 -7.72
CA PRO A 41 1.70 5.10 -7.16
C PRO A 41 1.92 3.78 -7.89
N TRP A 42 0.84 3.10 -8.29
CA TRP A 42 0.89 1.86 -9.04
C TRP A 42 1.48 2.07 -10.44
N LEU A 43 0.94 3.01 -11.22
CA LEU A 43 1.45 3.37 -12.55
C LEU A 43 2.93 3.76 -12.51
N THR A 44 3.32 4.61 -11.55
CA THR A 44 4.71 5.06 -11.37
C THR A 44 5.65 3.89 -11.09
N SER A 45 5.25 2.97 -10.20
CA SER A 45 6.09 1.82 -9.83
C SER A 45 6.35 0.89 -11.00
N TRP A 46 5.30 0.55 -11.74
CA TRP A 46 5.42 -0.32 -12.91
C TRP A 46 6.11 0.36 -14.08
N THR A 47 5.94 1.67 -14.25
CA THR A 47 6.70 2.47 -15.25
C THR A 47 8.19 2.48 -14.92
N CYS A 48 8.57 2.70 -13.65
CA CYS A 48 9.96 2.62 -13.22
C CYS A 48 10.56 1.23 -13.47
N LEU A 49 9.82 0.17 -13.21
CA LEU A 49 10.25 -1.20 -13.53
C LEU A 49 10.42 -1.39 -15.05
N ALA A 50 9.46 -0.94 -15.86
CA ALA A 50 9.55 -1.02 -17.32
C ALA A 50 10.76 -0.27 -17.86
N LEU A 51 11.04 0.93 -17.35
CA LEU A 51 12.24 1.71 -17.71
C LEU A 51 13.53 1.00 -17.25
N ALA A 52 13.55 0.37 -16.08
CA ALA A 52 14.70 -0.40 -15.61
C ALA A 52 14.97 -1.64 -16.51
N LEU A 53 13.93 -2.25 -17.09
CA LEU A 53 14.06 -3.36 -18.04
C LEU A 53 14.79 -2.96 -19.33
N LEU A 54 14.76 -1.68 -19.74
CA LEU A 54 15.51 -1.19 -20.90
C LEU A 54 17.03 -1.28 -20.71
N THR A 55 17.49 -1.34 -19.46
CA THR A 55 18.90 -1.50 -19.08
C THR A 55 19.13 -2.68 -18.14
N TRP A 56 18.31 -3.73 -18.28
CA TRP A 56 18.21 -4.87 -17.37
C TRP A 56 19.54 -5.56 -17.07
N ARG A 57 20.40 -5.71 -18.08
CA ARG A 57 21.73 -6.33 -17.92
C ARG A 57 22.65 -5.59 -16.93
N ARG A 58 22.35 -4.34 -16.64
CA ARG A 58 23.13 -3.50 -15.69
C ARG A 58 22.58 -3.55 -14.27
N LEU A 59 21.39 -4.13 -14.08
CA LEU A 59 20.79 -4.28 -12.76
C LEU A 59 21.60 -5.28 -11.92
N SER A 60 21.97 -4.87 -10.73
CA SER A 60 22.78 -5.66 -9.80
C SER A 60 22.26 -5.54 -8.39
N VAL A 61 22.70 -6.44 -7.51
CA VAL A 61 22.42 -6.37 -6.07
C VAL A 61 22.86 -5.03 -5.48
N ALA A 62 24.02 -4.52 -5.91
CA ALA A 62 24.54 -3.23 -5.43
C ALA A 62 23.61 -2.06 -5.78
N ILE A 63 23.02 -2.05 -6.98
CA ILE A 63 22.06 -1.03 -7.41
C ILE A 63 20.75 -1.15 -6.60
N LEU A 64 20.27 -2.37 -6.37
CA LEU A 64 19.05 -2.60 -5.57
C LEU A 64 19.19 -2.13 -4.12
N VAL A 65 20.28 -2.50 -3.46
CA VAL A 65 20.52 -2.05 -2.07
C VAL A 65 20.65 -0.53 -1.98
N GLN A 66 21.29 0.11 -2.95
CA GLN A 66 21.40 1.57 -3.00
C GLN A 66 20.04 2.23 -3.23
N GLY A 67 19.25 1.73 -4.20
CA GLY A 67 17.91 2.26 -4.49
C GLY A 67 16.99 2.20 -3.28
N TRP A 68 16.91 1.05 -2.62
CA TRP A 68 16.07 0.90 -1.43
C TRP A 68 16.61 1.64 -0.20
N ALA A 69 17.94 1.71 -0.01
CA ALA A 69 18.53 2.50 1.06
C ALA A 69 18.26 4.00 0.88
N VAL A 70 18.45 4.53 -0.34
CA VAL A 70 18.15 5.94 -0.67
C VAL A 70 16.68 6.23 -0.46
N ALA A 71 15.78 5.38 -0.98
CA ALA A 71 14.33 5.53 -0.78
C ALA A 71 13.96 5.58 0.70
N ALA A 72 14.49 4.66 1.49
CA ALA A 72 14.21 4.56 2.92
C ALA A 72 14.76 5.76 3.71
N VAL A 73 15.99 6.20 3.43
CA VAL A 73 16.59 7.38 4.07
C VAL A 73 15.80 8.64 3.78
N LEU A 74 15.43 8.87 2.51
CA LEU A 74 14.60 10.01 2.12
C LEU A 74 13.21 9.94 2.77
N SER A 75 12.58 8.78 2.73
CA SER A 75 11.25 8.60 3.34
C SER A 75 11.28 8.68 4.86
N SER A 76 12.38 8.30 5.52
CA SER A 76 12.59 8.52 6.96
C SER A 76 12.65 10.02 7.29
N ALA A 77 13.43 10.80 6.52
CA ALA A 77 13.50 12.25 6.68
C ALA A 77 12.12 12.90 6.44
N MET A 78 11.41 12.50 5.37
CA MET A 78 10.03 12.95 5.10
C MET A 78 9.09 12.64 6.27
N GLY A 79 9.16 11.43 6.81
CA GLY A 79 8.34 11.02 7.96
C GLY A 79 8.63 11.83 9.22
N LEU A 80 9.89 12.19 9.47
CA LEU A 80 10.26 13.06 10.60
C LEU A 80 9.75 14.49 10.41
N VAL A 81 9.87 15.05 9.21
CA VAL A 81 9.28 16.37 8.86
C VAL A 81 7.77 16.37 9.10
N GLN A 82 7.07 15.29 8.71
CA GLN A 82 5.64 15.12 8.95
C GLN A 82 5.32 15.00 10.44
N PHE A 83 6.10 14.18 11.17
CA PHE A 83 5.91 13.96 12.61
C PHE A 83 5.92 15.27 13.41
N PHE A 84 6.80 16.20 13.04
CA PHE A 84 6.89 17.53 13.69
C PHE A 84 6.00 18.60 13.05
N GLY A 85 5.06 18.24 12.17
CA GLY A 85 4.07 19.17 11.59
C GLY A 85 4.64 20.16 10.56
N GLN A 86 5.84 19.91 10.02
CA GLN A 86 6.49 20.82 9.07
C GLN A 86 6.24 20.44 7.58
N ALA A 87 5.32 19.50 7.32
CA ALA A 87 5.07 18.98 5.97
C ALA A 87 4.47 20.03 5.02
N GLU A 88 3.70 21.00 5.52
CA GLU A 88 3.09 22.07 4.71
C GLU A 88 4.12 22.93 3.97
N LEU A 89 5.30 23.12 4.56
CA LEU A 89 6.40 23.87 3.93
C LEU A 89 6.93 23.20 2.66
N TRP A 90 6.66 21.90 2.49
CA TRP A 90 7.15 21.08 1.38
C TRP A 90 6.02 20.63 0.43
N ALA A 91 4.79 21.13 0.63
CA ALA A 91 3.68 20.80 -0.27
C ALA A 91 3.89 21.46 -1.66
N PRO A 92 3.54 20.81 -2.76
CA PRO A 92 2.92 19.49 -2.88
C PRO A 92 3.92 18.31 -2.98
N ALA A 93 5.22 18.54 -2.82
CA ALA A 93 6.26 17.50 -2.95
C ALA A 93 6.24 16.48 -1.79
N LEU A 94 5.71 16.90 -0.64
CA LEU A 94 5.50 16.04 0.53
C LEU A 94 4.02 16.00 0.90
N HIS A 95 3.51 14.79 1.15
CA HIS A 95 2.16 14.58 1.68
C HIS A 95 2.01 15.22 3.07
N VAL A 96 0.94 15.97 3.26
CA VAL A 96 0.59 16.57 4.56
C VAL A 96 -0.38 15.62 5.28
N PRO A 97 0.00 15.00 6.42
CA PRO A 97 -0.88 14.17 7.22
C PRO A 97 -2.00 14.97 7.86
N ALA A 98 -3.15 14.30 8.14
CA ALA A 98 -4.29 14.93 8.81
C ALA A 98 -4.04 15.23 10.30
N TYR A 99 -3.12 14.49 10.93
CA TYR A 99 -2.84 14.63 12.35
C TYR A 99 -1.35 14.83 12.59
N LEU A 100 -1.05 15.69 13.55
CA LEU A 100 0.30 15.89 14.06
C LEU A 100 0.81 14.59 14.71
N GLY A 101 2.10 14.29 14.58
CA GLY A 101 2.69 13.04 15.06
C GLY A 101 2.50 11.86 14.08
N ASP A 102 1.92 12.08 12.89
CA ASP A 102 1.81 11.07 11.85
C ASP A 102 3.05 11.09 10.94
N ALA A 103 3.81 9.99 10.91
CA ALA A 103 4.91 9.77 9.97
C ALA A 103 4.50 8.71 8.96
N MET A 104 4.31 9.11 7.69
CA MET A 104 3.80 8.27 6.61
C MET A 104 4.66 8.32 5.35
N GLY A 105 5.54 9.33 5.23
CA GLY A 105 6.20 9.67 3.97
C GLY A 105 5.19 9.97 2.86
N ASN A 106 5.61 9.84 1.62
CA ASN A 106 4.70 9.92 0.46
C ASN A 106 3.94 8.60 0.20
N LEU A 107 4.17 7.56 1.01
CA LEU A 107 3.39 6.32 1.01
C LEU A 107 2.00 6.50 1.67
N ARG A 108 1.79 7.58 2.42
CA ARG A 108 0.50 7.99 3.01
C ARG A 108 -0.10 6.98 4.00
N GLN A 109 0.73 6.05 4.49
CA GLN A 109 0.32 5.06 5.47
C GLN A 109 1.52 4.63 6.34
N ARG A 110 1.36 4.67 7.67
CA ARG A 110 2.42 4.40 8.66
C ARG A 110 3.06 3.02 8.51
N ASN A 111 2.25 1.97 8.29
CA ASN A 111 2.76 0.60 8.17
C ASN A 111 3.54 0.38 6.87
N GLN A 112 3.17 1.10 5.78
CA GLN A 112 3.92 1.08 4.53
C GLN A 112 5.29 1.75 4.69
N LEU A 113 5.33 2.93 5.33
CA LEU A 113 6.59 3.59 5.65
C LEU A 113 7.46 2.67 6.52
N ALA A 114 6.91 2.10 7.59
CA ALA A 114 7.65 1.17 8.45
C ALA A 114 8.26 0.00 7.66
N SER A 115 7.51 -0.59 6.73
CA SER A 115 8.03 -1.69 5.89
C SER A 115 9.13 -1.24 4.93
N LEU A 116 9.02 -0.03 4.34
CA LEU A 116 10.10 0.53 3.54
C LEU A 116 11.36 0.76 4.39
N LEU A 117 11.22 1.31 5.60
CA LEU A 117 12.36 1.52 6.51
C LEU A 117 13.01 0.18 6.91
N ALA A 118 12.21 -0.86 7.17
CA ALA A 118 12.69 -2.21 7.43
C ALA A 118 13.47 -2.78 6.23
N MET A 119 12.94 -2.65 5.01
CA MET A 119 13.63 -3.03 3.77
C MET A 119 14.93 -2.22 3.59
N GLY A 120 14.90 -0.92 3.91
CA GLY A 120 16.08 -0.04 3.87
C GLY A 120 17.15 -0.46 4.86
N MET A 121 16.81 -0.85 6.08
CA MET A 121 17.76 -1.39 7.05
C MET A 121 18.45 -2.65 6.53
N LEU A 122 17.70 -3.61 5.98
CA LEU A 122 18.26 -4.80 5.33
C LEU A 122 19.18 -4.43 4.16
N ALA A 123 18.77 -3.48 3.32
CA ALA A 123 19.56 -2.99 2.21
C ALA A 123 20.90 -2.36 2.69
N VAL A 124 20.87 -1.51 3.72
CA VAL A 124 22.08 -0.89 4.31
C VAL A 124 23.02 -1.95 4.88
N LEU A 125 22.49 -2.98 5.55
CA LEU A 125 23.28 -4.07 6.11
C LEU A 125 23.98 -4.90 5.00
N ILE A 126 23.25 -5.23 3.94
CA ILE A 126 23.84 -5.92 2.79
C ILE A 126 24.86 -5.01 2.09
N TRP A 127 24.55 -3.71 1.93
CA TRP A 127 25.49 -2.76 1.35
C TRP A 127 26.76 -2.60 2.19
N ARG A 128 26.67 -2.67 3.53
CA ARG A 128 27.84 -2.74 4.41
C ARG A 128 28.75 -3.91 4.05
N GLY A 129 28.17 -5.08 3.78
CA GLY A 129 28.90 -6.26 3.32
C GLY A 129 29.50 -6.12 1.92
N LEU A 130 28.96 -5.24 1.08
CA LEU A 130 29.46 -4.91 -0.26
C LEU A 130 30.45 -3.73 -0.28
N GLY A 131 30.81 -3.16 0.91
CA GLY A 131 31.84 -2.14 1.02
C GLY A 131 31.36 -0.74 1.45
N LEU A 132 30.11 -0.56 1.89
CA LEU A 132 29.68 0.69 2.49
C LEU A 132 30.54 0.99 3.74
N SER A 133 30.99 2.23 3.91
CA SER A 133 31.80 2.59 5.08
C SER A 133 31.01 2.42 6.38
N LYS A 134 31.72 2.14 7.46
CA LYS A 134 31.09 1.96 8.78
C LYS A 134 30.35 3.22 9.25
N VAL A 135 30.89 4.39 9.00
CA VAL A 135 30.28 5.68 9.37
C VAL A 135 28.95 5.85 8.65
N HIS A 136 28.91 5.64 7.33
CA HIS A 136 27.65 5.73 6.57
C HIS A 136 26.63 4.68 7.01
N THR A 137 27.08 3.47 7.36
CA THR A 137 26.19 2.43 7.89
C THR A 137 25.54 2.86 9.21
N LEU A 138 26.35 3.39 10.14
CA LEU A 138 25.85 3.79 11.47
C LEU A 138 24.82 4.90 11.39
N TRP A 139 25.11 6.00 10.67
CA TRP A 139 24.16 7.11 10.59
C TRP A 139 22.89 6.75 9.81
N MET A 140 23.00 5.96 8.72
CA MET A 140 21.81 5.52 7.96
C MET A 140 20.91 4.63 8.83
N LEU A 141 21.48 3.64 9.52
CA LEU A 141 20.69 2.77 10.40
C LEU A 141 20.06 3.55 11.58
N ALA A 142 20.79 4.51 12.16
CA ALA A 142 20.26 5.36 13.22
C ALA A 142 19.06 6.22 12.72
N LEU A 143 19.20 6.84 11.54
CA LEU A 143 18.12 7.62 10.94
C LEU A 143 16.90 6.77 10.59
N LEU A 144 17.11 5.56 10.05
CA LEU A 144 16.03 4.62 9.74
C LEU A 144 15.31 4.14 11.02
N ALA A 145 16.06 3.87 12.10
CA ALA A 145 15.48 3.49 13.40
C ALA A 145 14.69 4.64 14.03
N LEU A 146 15.18 5.88 13.94
CA LEU A 146 14.48 7.09 14.37
C LEU A 146 13.16 7.27 13.60
N GLY A 147 13.20 7.20 12.27
CA GLY A 147 11.99 7.28 11.43
C GLY A 147 11.02 6.14 11.69
N MET A 148 11.52 4.91 11.94
CA MET A 148 10.68 3.78 12.33
C MET A 148 9.91 4.06 13.63
N ALA A 149 10.56 4.63 14.65
CA ALA A 149 9.92 5.02 15.90
C ALA A 149 8.83 6.08 15.66
N ALA A 150 9.11 7.10 14.82
CA ALA A 150 8.15 8.14 14.46
C ALA A 150 6.87 7.59 13.78
N THR A 151 6.94 6.46 13.07
CA THR A 151 5.73 5.83 12.49
C THR A 151 4.73 5.36 13.55
N ALA A 152 5.16 5.08 14.77
CA ALA A 152 4.36 4.42 15.83
C ALA A 152 3.62 3.17 15.32
N SER A 153 4.23 2.44 14.37
CA SER A 153 3.65 1.28 13.69
C SER A 153 3.84 -0.02 14.50
N ARG A 154 2.74 -0.70 14.84
CA ARG A 154 2.79 -2.05 15.44
C ARG A 154 3.43 -3.08 14.49
N THR A 155 3.15 -2.97 13.20
CA THR A 155 3.79 -3.80 12.16
C THR A 155 5.29 -3.52 12.12
N GLY A 156 5.69 -2.24 12.22
CA GLY A 156 7.09 -1.84 12.28
C GLY A 156 7.84 -2.42 13.48
N LEU A 157 7.21 -2.46 14.66
CA LEU A 157 7.81 -3.09 15.86
C LEU A 157 8.11 -4.58 15.62
N LEU A 158 7.17 -5.33 15.04
CA LEU A 158 7.39 -6.74 14.70
C LEU A 158 8.49 -6.92 13.65
N GLN A 159 8.57 -6.03 12.68
CA GLN A 159 9.62 -6.02 11.67
C GLN A 159 11.00 -5.69 12.27
N MET A 160 11.07 -4.84 13.30
CA MET A 160 12.32 -4.59 14.04
C MET A 160 12.84 -5.86 14.75
N VAL A 161 11.92 -6.61 15.39
CA VAL A 161 12.27 -7.90 15.99
C VAL A 161 12.74 -8.89 14.90
N PHE A 162 12.03 -8.96 13.78
CA PHE A 162 12.42 -9.82 12.65
C PHE A 162 13.82 -9.46 12.13
N ILE A 163 14.14 -8.16 11.93
CA ILE A 163 15.45 -7.71 11.45
C ILE A 163 16.54 -8.08 12.46
N ALA A 164 16.29 -7.89 13.76
CA ALA A 164 17.25 -8.26 14.80
C ALA A 164 17.54 -9.78 14.75
N CYS A 165 16.52 -10.62 14.67
CA CYS A 165 16.69 -12.07 14.50
C CYS A 165 17.42 -12.40 13.19
N TRP A 166 17.07 -11.75 12.09
CA TRP A 166 17.71 -11.95 10.79
C TRP A 166 19.20 -11.64 10.81
N MET A 167 19.60 -10.51 11.44
CA MET A 167 20.99 -10.13 11.61
C MET A 167 21.79 -11.13 12.41
N LEU A 168 21.21 -11.69 13.47
CA LEU A 168 21.88 -12.65 14.35
C LEU A 168 22.00 -14.04 13.71
N LEU A 169 21.03 -14.44 12.88
CA LEU A 169 20.99 -15.74 12.22
C LEU A 169 21.88 -15.81 10.97
N HIS A 170 22.01 -14.68 10.24
CA HIS A 170 22.75 -14.66 8.97
C HIS A 170 24.21 -14.26 9.17
N ARG A 171 25.11 -15.21 8.86
CA ARG A 171 26.57 -15.10 9.09
C ARG A 171 27.34 -14.34 8.00
N SER A 172 26.67 -13.73 7.02
CA SER A 172 27.36 -13.26 5.79
C SER A 172 27.80 -11.81 5.76
N ALA A 173 27.20 -10.91 6.52
CA ALA A 173 27.72 -9.54 6.72
C ALA A 173 26.69 -8.70 7.51
N PRO A 174 27.09 -7.90 8.45
CA PRO A 174 28.31 -7.91 9.22
C PRO A 174 28.40 -9.11 10.17
N LYS A 175 29.60 -9.55 10.51
CA LYS A 175 29.82 -10.78 11.29
C LYS A 175 30.11 -10.52 12.78
N GLY A 176 29.70 -11.48 13.61
CA GLY A 176 30.13 -11.56 15.01
C GLY A 176 29.81 -10.28 15.81
N ARG A 177 30.86 -9.67 16.41
CA ARG A 177 30.72 -8.47 17.25
C ARG A 177 30.11 -7.27 16.52
N GLU A 178 30.39 -7.09 15.21
CA GLU A 178 29.82 -5.99 14.42
C GLU A 178 28.31 -6.16 14.27
N ALA A 179 27.81 -7.36 14.00
CA ALA A 179 26.37 -7.63 13.93
C ALA A 179 25.69 -7.30 15.26
N LEU A 180 26.25 -7.70 16.40
CA LEU A 180 25.70 -7.38 17.72
C LEU A 180 25.67 -5.87 17.98
N VAL A 181 26.74 -5.14 17.63
CA VAL A 181 26.82 -3.69 17.81
C VAL A 181 25.76 -2.98 16.94
N LEU A 182 25.62 -3.36 15.67
CA LEU A 182 24.63 -2.76 14.78
C LEU A 182 23.20 -3.10 15.20
N THR A 183 22.94 -4.33 15.64
CA THR A 183 21.64 -4.73 16.21
C THR A 183 21.33 -3.91 17.46
N GLY A 184 22.29 -3.80 18.37
CA GLY A 184 22.14 -2.99 19.59
C GLY A 184 21.90 -1.51 19.29
N LEU A 185 22.61 -0.94 18.28
CA LEU A 185 22.38 0.43 17.82
C LEU A 185 20.94 0.61 17.32
N VAL A 186 20.50 -0.24 16.40
CA VAL A 186 19.17 -0.13 15.78
C VAL A 186 18.07 -0.25 16.83
N LEU A 187 18.13 -1.26 17.70
CA LEU A 187 17.16 -1.46 18.77
C LEU A 187 17.23 -0.36 19.84
N GLY A 188 18.42 0.08 20.21
CA GLY A 188 18.64 1.15 21.20
C GLY A 188 18.11 2.50 20.71
N VAL A 189 18.43 2.88 19.47
CA VAL A 189 17.89 4.12 18.86
C VAL A 189 16.38 4.05 18.72
N TYR A 190 15.84 2.91 18.26
CA TYR A 190 14.39 2.73 18.15
C TYR A 190 13.69 2.85 19.51
N ALA A 191 14.19 2.17 20.55
CA ALA A 191 13.62 2.21 21.89
C ALA A 191 13.69 3.63 22.50
N LEU A 192 14.87 4.27 22.41
CA LEU A 192 15.05 5.63 22.90
C LEU A 192 14.15 6.63 22.17
N ALA A 193 14.10 6.56 20.84
CA ALA A 193 13.26 7.41 20.02
C ALA A 193 11.75 7.17 20.31
N SER A 194 11.32 5.92 20.47
CA SER A 194 9.93 5.59 20.83
C SER A 194 9.49 6.15 22.18
N TRP A 195 10.46 6.35 23.09
CA TRP A 195 10.21 6.99 24.38
C TRP A 195 10.29 8.51 24.30
N LEU A 196 11.28 9.07 23.60
CA LEU A 196 11.54 10.52 23.55
C LEU A 196 10.60 11.29 22.62
N LEU A 197 10.30 10.75 21.42
CA LEU A 197 9.56 11.48 20.38
C LEU A 197 8.16 11.94 20.83
N PRO A 198 7.33 11.12 21.51
CA PRO A 198 6.04 11.57 21.99
C PRO A 198 6.15 12.73 22.99
N GLY A 199 7.06 12.63 23.96
CA GLY A 199 7.29 13.69 24.95
C GLY A 199 7.84 14.98 24.34
N LEU A 200 8.77 14.87 23.37
CA LEU A 200 9.30 16.01 22.63
C LEU A 200 8.21 16.71 21.82
N LEU A 201 7.37 15.95 21.11
CA LEU A 201 6.26 16.51 20.34
C LEU A 201 5.25 17.21 21.24
N GLN A 202 4.90 16.59 22.36
CA GLN A 202 4.00 17.20 23.36
C GLN A 202 4.59 18.51 23.91
N HIS A 203 5.89 18.55 24.20
CA HIS A 203 6.55 19.75 24.68
C HIS A 203 6.55 20.89 23.63
N LEU A 204 6.75 20.56 22.34
CA LEU A 204 6.83 21.54 21.25
C LEU A 204 5.46 22.03 20.78
N SER A 205 4.43 21.19 20.81
CA SER A 205 3.12 21.46 20.18
C SER A 205 1.94 21.46 21.15
N GLY A 206 2.13 21.02 22.40
CA GLY A 206 1.05 20.78 23.35
C GLY A 206 0.16 19.57 23.04
N GLN A 207 0.40 18.84 21.94
CA GLN A 207 -0.41 17.69 21.51
C GLN A 207 0.26 16.37 21.90
N ALA A 208 -0.50 15.50 22.58
CA ALA A 208 -0.04 14.16 22.90
C ALA A 208 -0.15 13.22 21.70
N THR A 209 0.82 12.33 21.55
CA THR A 209 0.77 11.23 20.56
C THR A 209 1.23 9.92 21.22
N ASP A 210 0.79 8.79 20.67
CA ASP A 210 1.10 7.46 21.20
C ASP A 210 2.31 6.83 20.52
N SER A 211 3.13 6.12 21.31
CA SER A 211 4.14 5.20 20.75
C SER A 211 3.50 3.90 20.22
N ALA A 212 4.25 3.11 19.45
CA ALA A 212 3.79 1.80 18.98
C ALA A 212 3.40 0.86 20.15
N MET A 213 4.13 0.91 21.26
CA MET A 213 3.86 0.11 22.45
C MET A 213 2.56 0.54 23.15
N ALA A 214 2.33 1.85 23.32
CA ALA A 214 1.09 2.37 23.90
C ALA A 214 -0.13 1.94 23.06
N ARG A 215 -0.01 1.96 21.72
CA ARG A 215 -1.05 1.48 20.80
C ARG A 215 -1.30 -0.01 20.86
N MET A 216 -0.31 -0.83 21.28
CA MET A 216 -0.53 -2.28 21.47
C MET A 216 -1.41 -2.55 22.69
N GLY A 217 -1.33 -1.71 23.74
CA GLY A 217 -2.18 -1.82 24.92
C GLY A 217 -3.63 -1.39 24.70
N ALA A 218 -3.91 -0.56 23.69
CA ALA A 218 -5.25 -0.09 23.35
C ALA A 218 -5.99 -1.17 22.50
N LEU A 219 -6.39 -2.26 23.13
CA LEU A 219 -7.21 -3.32 22.55
C LEU A 219 -8.68 -3.03 22.81
N GLY A 220 -9.49 -2.81 21.74
CA GLY A 220 -10.94 -2.66 21.85
C GLY A 220 -11.52 -1.62 20.90
N GLY A 221 -12.85 -1.61 20.83
CA GLY A 221 -13.63 -0.73 19.95
C GLY A 221 -13.91 -1.33 18.58
N CYS A 222 -14.90 -0.74 17.89
CA CYS A 222 -15.38 -1.23 16.59
C CYS A 222 -14.35 -1.12 15.46
N GLY A 223 -13.36 -0.22 15.57
CA GLY A 223 -12.27 -0.07 14.60
C GLY A 223 -11.08 -1.02 14.84
N SER A 224 -11.18 -1.93 15.83
CA SER A 224 -10.08 -2.84 16.17
C SER A 224 -9.93 -3.98 15.15
N ARG A 225 -8.69 -4.51 15.02
CA ARG A 225 -8.46 -5.72 14.21
C ARG A 225 -9.19 -6.95 14.73
N GLN A 226 -9.47 -7.02 16.03
CA GLN A 226 -10.26 -8.09 16.61
C GLN A 226 -11.69 -8.08 16.06
N ALA A 227 -12.36 -6.92 16.07
CA ALA A 227 -13.69 -6.77 15.48
C ALA A 227 -13.67 -7.09 13.97
N LEU A 228 -12.67 -6.55 13.25
CA LEU A 228 -12.50 -6.81 11.82
C LEU A 228 -12.35 -8.30 11.53
N TRP A 229 -11.41 -8.98 12.17
CA TRP A 229 -11.17 -10.41 11.92
C TRP A 229 -12.33 -11.31 12.38
N ALA A 230 -12.98 -11.00 13.50
CA ALA A 230 -14.18 -11.71 13.93
C ALA A 230 -15.30 -11.61 12.88
N ASN A 231 -15.51 -10.40 12.30
CA ASN A 231 -16.51 -10.21 11.24
C ASN A 231 -16.12 -10.96 9.96
N VAL A 232 -14.86 -10.92 9.52
CA VAL A 232 -14.43 -11.63 8.31
C VAL A 232 -14.53 -13.15 8.52
N LEU A 233 -14.16 -13.69 9.69
CA LEU A 233 -14.32 -15.11 10.01
C LEU A 233 -15.80 -15.54 9.96
N HIS A 234 -16.70 -14.71 10.48
CA HIS A 234 -18.14 -14.96 10.39
C HIS A 234 -18.62 -15.02 8.93
N LEU A 235 -18.11 -14.12 8.06
CA LEU A 235 -18.42 -14.16 6.62
C LEU A 235 -17.84 -15.39 5.93
N VAL A 236 -16.60 -15.79 6.25
CA VAL A 236 -15.97 -17.01 5.72
C VAL A 236 -16.78 -18.25 6.11
N ALA A 237 -17.31 -18.30 7.33
CA ALA A 237 -18.14 -19.41 7.79
C ALA A 237 -19.46 -19.58 7.01
N GLN A 238 -19.97 -18.52 6.37
CA GLN A 238 -21.15 -18.57 5.50
C GLN A 238 -20.86 -19.22 4.14
N HIS A 239 -19.65 -19.05 3.59
CA HIS A 239 -19.23 -19.59 2.30
C HIS A 239 -17.83 -20.24 2.39
N PRO A 240 -17.65 -21.31 3.20
CA PRO A 240 -16.31 -21.82 3.55
C PRO A 240 -15.57 -22.48 2.38
N LEU A 241 -16.25 -23.06 1.41
CA LEU A 241 -15.63 -23.82 0.32
C LEU A 241 -15.27 -22.96 -0.89
N GLY A 242 -16.18 -22.09 -1.35
CA GLY A 242 -16.01 -21.28 -2.57
C GLY A 242 -15.69 -19.81 -2.30
N GLY A 243 -15.86 -19.35 -1.06
CA GLY A 243 -15.75 -17.93 -0.70
C GLY A 243 -16.89 -17.08 -1.23
N TRP A 244 -16.78 -15.78 -1.03
CA TRP A 244 -17.74 -14.75 -1.51
C TRP A 244 -17.41 -14.22 -2.90
N GLY A 245 -16.22 -14.45 -3.41
CA GLY A 245 -15.71 -13.89 -4.65
C GLY A 245 -14.90 -12.60 -4.47
N TRP A 246 -14.29 -12.18 -5.58
CA TRP A 246 -13.44 -10.99 -5.61
C TRP A 246 -14.25 -9.71 -5.37
N ASP A 247 -13.69 -8.77 -4.58
CA ASP A 247 -14.25 -7.43 -4.25
C ASP A 247 -15.64 -7.44 -3.61
N GLN A 248 -16.09 -8.57 -3.03
CA GLN A 248 -17.41 -8.68 -2.39
C GLN A 248 -17.41 -8.35 -0.89
N LEU A 249 -16.27 -8.04 -0.29
CA LEU A 249 -16.16 -7.90 1.16
C LEU A 249 -16.97 -6.73 1.71
N ARG A 250 -16.98 -5.58 0.99
CA ARG A 250 -17.79 -4.41 1.37
C ARG A 250 -19.27 -4.72 1.31
N TYR A 251 -19.69 -5.39 0.25
CA TYR A 251 -21.08 -5.81 0.04
C TYR A 251 -21.53 -6.81 1.11
N ALA A 252 -20.77 -7.88 1.30
CA ALA A 252 -21.06 -8.90 2.31
C ALA A 252 -21.12 -8.27 3.71
N HIS A 253 -20.16 -7.41 4.03
CA HIS A 253 -20.14 -6.70 5.32
C HIS A 253 -21.39 -5.81 5.50
N TYR A 254 -21.83 -5.09 4.48
CA TYR A 254 -23.01 -4.23 4.57
C TYR A 254 -24.28 -5.02 4.91
N PHE A 255 -24.52 -6.16 4.27
CA PHE A 255 -25.76 -6.94 4.44
C PHE A 255 -25.76 -7.88 5.65
N THR A 256 -24.58 -8.29 6.15
CA THR A 256 -24.50 -9.29 7.21
C THR A 256 -24.75 -8.68 8.60
N GLU A 257 -25.53 -9.39 9.41
CA GLU A 257 -25.67 -9.18 10.85
C GLU A 257 -24.63 -10.03 11.59
N TYR A 258 -23.95 -9.43 12.55
CA TYR A 258 -22.89 -10.11 13.31
C TYR A 258 -23.36 -10.41 14.73
N PRO A 259 -23.02 -11.58 15.28
CA PRO A 259 -23.25 -11.88 16.68
C PRO A 259 -22.30 -11.14 17.63
N SER A 260 -21.23 -10.57 17.09
CA SER A 260 -20.21 -9.79 17.79
C SER A 260 -20.25 -8.32 17.39
N LEU A 261 -19.34 -7.54 17.97
CA LEU A 261 -19.18 -6.12 17.61
C LEU A 261 -18.91 -5.98 16.09
N ARG A 262 -19.74 -5.19 15.43
CA ARG A 262 -19.55 -4.86 14.02
C ARG A 262 -18.35 -3.93 13.86
N PHE A 263 -17.49 -4.23 12.89
CA PHE A 263 -16.43 -3.30 12.47
C PHE A 263 -17.06 -2.04 11.87
N CYS A 264 -16.63 -0.87 12.35
CA CYS A 264 -17.34 0.39 12.09
C CYS A 264 -16.92 1.09 10.79
N ASP A 265 -15.76 0.72 10.22
CA ASP A 265 -15.31 1.29 8.95
C ASP A 265 -15.74 0.42 7.77
N MET A 266 -15.58 0.97 6.53
CA MET A 266 -15.86 0.21 5.32
C MET A 266 -14.84 -0.92 5.15
N LEU A 267 -15.31 -2.15 5.23
CA LEU A 267 -14.48 -3.36 5.20
C LEU A 267 -14.14 -3.78 3.77
N GLY A 268 -13.08 -3.21 3.21
CA GLY A 268 -12.61 -3.53 1.84
C GLY A 268 -11.54 -4.61 1.74
N ASN A 269 -10.87 -4.94 2.86
CA ASN A 269 -9.82 -5.96 2.94
C ASN A 269 -9.79 -6.58 4.33
N ALA A 270 -9.40 -7.85 4.44
CA ALA A 270 -9.31 -8.55 5.72
C ALA A 270 -8.08 -8.15 6.56
N HIS A 271 -7.16 -7.33 6.04
CA HIS A 271 -5.88 -6.97 6.68
C HIS A 271 -5.07 -8.19 7.16
N ASN A 272 -5.26 -9.32 6.50
CA ASN A 272 -4.54 -10.58 6.70
C ASN A 272 -4.70 -11.38 5.42
N LEU A 273 -3.61 -11.64 4.72
CA LEU A 273 -3.66 -12.25 3.38
C LEU A 273 -4.29 -13.66 3.37
N PRO A 274 -3.93 -14.60 4.24
CA PRO A 274 -4.61 -15.89 4.32
C PRO A 274 -6.12 -15.77 4.57
N LEU A 275 -6.52 -14.90 5.48
CA LEU A 275 -7.93 -14.67 5.79
C LEU A 275 -8.68 -14.02 4.61
N HIS A 276 -8.02 -13.11 3.88
CA HIS A 276 -8.59 -12.51 2.68
C HIS A 276 -8.77 -13.53 1.55
N ILE A 277 -7.79 -14.44 1.37
CA ILE A 277 -7.90 -15.55 0.42
C ILE A 277 -9.06 -16.48 0.82
N ALA A 278 -9.21 -16.80 2.11
CA ALA A 278 -10.32 -17.60 2.62
C ALA A 278 -11.69 -16.94 2.34
N PHE A 279 -11.79 -15.61 2.48
CA PHE A 279 -12.98 -14.88 2.15
C PHE A 279 -13.29 -14.92 0.63
N VAL A 280 -12.26 -14.72 -0.21
CA VAL A 280 -12.47 -14.60 -1.68
C VAL A 280 -12.70 -15.94 -2.35
N TRP A 281 -11.90 -16.97 -2.00
CA TRP A 281 -11.85 -18.27 -2.68
C TRP A 281 -12.12 -19.47 -1.79
N GLY A 282 -12.47 -19.25 -0.53
CA GLY A 282 -12.75 -20.29 0.45
C GLY A 282 -11.52 -20.78 1.22
N VAL A 283 -11.81 -21.49 2.30
CA VAL A 283 -10.79 -22.05 3.22
C VAL A 283 -9.82 -23.00 2.52
N PRO A 284 -10.25 -23.91 1.60
CA PRO A 284 -9.33 -24.81 0.92
C PRO A 284 -8.25 -24.04 0.13
N ALA A 285 -8.62 -22.96 -0.58
CA ALA A 285 -7.67 -22.13 -1.31
C ALA A 285 -6.66 -21.44 -0.38
N ALA A 286 -7.13 -20.92 0.76
CA ALA A 286 -6.27 -20.28 1.75
C ALA A 286 -5.28 -21.28 2.37
N VAL A 287 -5.73 -22.48 2.70
CA VAL A 287 -4.88 -23.55 3.23
C VAL A 287 -3.83 -23.97 2.20
N LEU A 288 -4.22 -24.24 0.97
CA LEU A 288 -3.29 -24.63 -0.11
C LEU A 288 -2.26 -23.55 -0.39
N ALA A 289 -2.66 -22.27 -0.46
CA ALA A 289 -1.74 -21.16 -0.66
C ALA A 289 -0.75 -21.02 0.51
N SER A 290 -1.24 -21.10 1.74
CA SER A 290 -0.41 -20.99 2.96
C SER A 290 0.58 -22.14 3.09
N LEU A 291 0.12 -23.39 2.86
CA LEU A 291 0.97 -24.57 2.85
C LEU A 291 1.98 -24.51 1.71
N GLY A 292 1.58 -24.05 0.52
CA GLY A 292 2.48 -23.86 -0.62
C GLY A 292 3.64 -22.90 -0.29
N VAL A 293 3.34 -21.76 0.34
CA VAL A 293 4.37 -20.82 0.81
C VAL A 293 5.25 -21.44 1.88
N LEU A 294 4.67 -22.13 2.87
CA LEU A 294 5.42 -22.79 3.93
C LEU A 294 6.38 -23.86 3.36
N VAL A 295 5.88 -24.74 2.51
CA VAL A 295 6.70 -25.79 1.85
C VAL A 295 7.81 -25.17 1.01
N TRP A 296 7.51 -24.07 0.29
CA TRP A 296 8.53 -23.35 -0.47
C TRP A 296 9.63 -22.77 0.44
N VAL A 297 9.28 -22.11 1.55
CA VAL A 297 10.26 -21.57 2.50
C VAL A 297 11.09 -22.70 3.13
N VAL A 298 10.46 -23.78 3.58
CA VAL A 298 11.17 -24.91 4.19
C VAL A 298 12.12 -25.58 3.21
N ARG A 299 11.72 -25.75 1.94
CA ARG A 299 12.59 -26.34 0.90
C ARG A 299 13.70 -25.41 0.48
N ALA A 300 13.44 -24.10 0.39
CA ALA A 300 14.42 -23.10 0.01
C ALA A 300 15.47 -22.85 1.09
N LYS A 301 15.18 -23.15 2.36
CA LYS A 301 16.10 -23.02 3.50
C LYS A 301 16.79 -21.63 3.55
N PRO A 302 16.03 -20.52 3.68
CA PRO A 302 16.56 -19.16 3.59
C PRO A 302 17.74 -18.88 4.53
N TRP A 303 17.80 -19.55 5.68
CA TRP A 303 18.86 -19.46 6.69
C TRP A 303 20.21 -20.04 6.27
N HIS A 304 20.27 -20.81 5.18
CA HIS A 304 21.52 -21.38 4.63
C HIS A 304 22.13 -20.54 3.48
N HIS A 305 21.40 -19.55 2.95
CA HIS A 305 21.90 -18.74 1.86
C HIS A 305 22.96 -17.72 2.34
N GLN A 306 24.13 -17.71 1.66
CA GLN A 306 25.26 -16.84 2.02
C GLN A 306 25.50 -15.70 1.02
N GLY A 307 24.82 -15.64 -0.11
CA GLY A 307 24.99 -14.58 -1.11
C GLY A 307 24.20 -13.31 -0.77
N ALA A 308 24.73 -12.15 -1.08
CA ALA A 308 24.08 -10.84 -0.84
C ALA A 308 22.68 -10.74 -1.47
N GLY A 309 22.51 -11.24 -2.71
CA GLY A 309 21.22 -11.22 -3.41
C GLY A 309 20.14 -12.07 -2.72
N PRO A 310 20.36 -13.39 -2.51
CA PRO A 310 19.42 -14.23 -1.80
C PRO A 310 19.10 -13.75 -0.38
N GLN A 311 20.12 -13.25 0.36
CA GLN A 311 19.88 -12.72 1.71
C GLN A 311 19.00 -11.48 1.71
N LEU A 312 19.24 -10.52 0.79
CA LEU A 312 18.38 -9.36 0.61
C LEU A 312 16.95 -9.81 0.26
N ALA A 313 16.82 -10.71 -0.71
CA ALA A 313 15.53 -11.21 -1.17
C ALA A 313 14.72 -11.85 -0.03
N TRP A 314 15.31 -12.79 0.70
CA TRP A 314 14.62 -13.48 1.80
C TRP A 314 14.31 -12.54 2.98
N GLY A 315 15.21 -11.59 3.29
CA GLY A 315 14.95 -10.58 4.32
C GLY A 315 13.75 -9.69 3.94
N VAL A 316 13.73 -9.18 2.70
CA VAL A 316 12.61 -8.36 2.20
C VAL A 316 11.31 -9.18 2.10
N LEU A 317 11.36 -10.42 1.61
CA LEU A 317 10.19 -11.32 1.60
C LEU A 317 9.64 -11.58 3.00
N GLY A 318 10.50 -11.71 4.02
CA GLY A 318 10.09 -11.81 5.42
C GLY A 318 9.36 -10.55 5.90
N VAL A 319 9.88 -9.35 5.57
CA VAL A 319 9.21 -8.08 5.86
C VAL A 319 7.84 -8.01 5.17
N LEU A 320 7.75 -8.38 3.89
CA LEU A 320 6.50 -8.40 3.13
C LEU A 320 5.50 -9.43 3.68
N ALA A 321 5.98 -10.61 4.09
CA ALA A 321 5.13 -11.64 4.69
C ALA A 321 4.54 -11.16 6.01
N LEU A 322 5.35 -10.62 6.92
CA LEU A 322 4.85 -10.02 8.17
C LEU A 322 3.84 -8.89 7.91
N HIS A 323 4.12 -8.03 6.95
CA HIS A 323 3.19 -6.96 6.59
C HIS A 323 1.88 -7.55 6.03
N SER A 324 1.95 -8.59 5.19
CA SER A 324 0.76 -9.23 4.58
C SER A 324 -0.11 -10.01 5.58
N LEU A 325 0.44 -10.40 6.73
CA LEU A 325 -0.34 -10.99 7.84
C LEU A 325 -1.10 -9.94 8.67
N LEU A 326 -0.76 -8.65 8.53
CA LEU A 326 -1.31 -7.57 9.36
C LEU A 326 -2.01 -6.48 8.54
N GLU A 327 -1.75 -6.44 7.24
CA GLU A 327 -2.23 -5.45 6.26
C GLU A 327 -2.21 -6.07 4.85
N TYR A 328 -2.29 -5.24 3.80
CA TYR A 328 -2.35 -5.67 2.41
C TYR A 328 -1.32 -4.95 1.50
N PRO A 329 0.00 -5.07 1.77
CA PRO A 329 1.04 -4.34 1.02
C PRO A 329 1.04 -4.68 -0.47
N LEU A 330 0.66 -5.90 -0.85
CA LEU A 330 0.67 -6.37 -2.23
C LEU A 330 -0.41 -5.73 -3.12
N TRP A 331 -1.29 -4.90 -2.57
CA TRP A 331 -2.21 -4.03 -3.32
C TRP A 331 -1.55 -2.72 -3.77
N TYR A 332 -0.30 -2.46 -3.36
CA TYR A 332 0.43 -1.24 -3.68
C TYR A 332 1.60 -1.52 -4.61
N GLY A 333 1.74 -0.73 -5.68
CA GLY A 333 2.73 -0.91 -6.74
C GLY A 333 4.17 -1.07 -6.26
N PRO A 334 4.69 -0.21 -5.34
CA PRO A 334 6.07 -0.34 -4.87
C PRO A 334 6.39 -1.71 -4.27
N PHE A 335 5.46 -2.28 -3.47
CA PHE A 335 5.66 -3.60 -2.85
C PHE A 335 5.52 -4.75 -3.85
N GLN A 336 4.66 -4.60 -4.88
CA GLN A 336 4.57 -5.57 -5.98
C GLN A 336 5.89 -5.65 -6.74
N VAL A 337 6.47 -4.50 -7.08
CA VAL A 337 7.77 -4.42 -7.76
C VAL A 337 8.88 -4.98 -6.86
N ALA A 338 8.87 -4.68 -5.55
CA ALA A 338 9.82 -5.24 -4.61
C ALA A 338 9.73 -6.77 -4.53
N LEU A 339 8.52 -7.34 -4.47
CA LEU A 339 8.30 -8.80 -4.53
C LEU A 339 8.93 -9.41 -5.79
N LEU A 340 8.65 -8.83 -6.98
CA LEU A 340 9.20 -9.32 -8.25
C LEU A 340 10.72 -9.25 -8.30
N LEU A 341 11.33 -8.16 -7.79
CA LEU A 341 12.77 -8.02 -7.72
C LEU A 341 13.40 -9.04 -6.74
N CYS A 342 12.75 -9.34 -5.62
CA CYS A 342 13.19 -10.41 -4.71
C CYS A 342 13.16 -11.78 -5.39
N LEU A 343 12.08 -12.11 -6.10
CA LEU A 343 11.97 -13.35 -6.87
C LEU A 343 13.06 -13.44 -7.96
N TRP A 344 13.36 -12.32 -8.62
CA TRP A 344 14.48 -12.24 -9.58
C TRP A 344 15.83 -12.48 -8.91
N LEU A 345 16.11 -11.91 -7.75
CA LEU A 345 17.37 -12.12 -7.00
C LEU A 345 17.60 -13.60 -6.65
N MET A 346 16.53 -14.36 -6.45
CA MET A 346 16.61 -15.80 -6.18
C MET A 346 16.88 -16.64 -7.44
N ARG A 347 17.00 -16.02 -8.62
CA ARG A 347 17.37 -16.62 -9.90
C ARG A 347 16.59 -17.87 -10.30
N GLY A 348 15.25 -17.80 -10.22
CA GLY A 348 14.41 -18.84 -10.79
C GLY A 348 14.56 -18.96 -12.31
N ARG A 349 14.29 -20.15 -12.88
CA ARG A 349 14.39 -20.44 -14.32
C ARG A 349 13.60 -19.45 -15.20
N VAL A 350 12.47 -18.96 -14.73
CA VAL A 350 11.62 -17.99 -15.44
C VAL A 350 12.39 -16.70 -15.77
N TRP A 351 13.32 -16.27 -14.91
CA TRP A 351 14.07 -15.04 -15.09
C TRP A 351 15.26 -15.15 -16.02
N GLN A 352 15.68 -16.39 -16.38
CA GLN A 352 16.72 -16.61 -17.40
C GLN A 352 16.26 -16.10 -18.78
N VAL A 353 14.95 -16.09 -19.03
CA VAL A 353 14.38 -15.54 -20.27
C VAL A 353 14.68 -14.04 -20.43
N LEU A 354 14.74 -13.28 -19.32
CA LEU A 354 15.06 -11.85 -19.33
C LEU A 354 16.57 -11.56 -19.39
N GLN A 355 17.44 -12.56 -19.34
CA GLN A 355 18.89 -12.34 -19.52
C GLN A 355 19.24 -11.88 -20.94
N VAL A 356 18.36 -12.11 -21.91
CA VAL A 356 18.48 -11.58 -23.27
C VAL A 356 17.88 -10.17 -23.29
N GLN A 357 18.74 -9.13 -23.45
CA GLN A 357 18.32 -7.72 -23.41
C GLN A 357 17.16 -7.41 -24.37
N THR A 358 17.14 -7.99 -25.56
CA THR A 358 16.05 -7.80 -26.54
C THR A 358 14.69 -8.24 -25.99
N ARG A 359 14.63 -9.34 -25.22
CA ARG A 359 13.39 -9.82 -24.59
C ARG A 359 12.97 -8.91 -23.44
N ALA A 360 13.91 -8.45 -22.63
CA ALA A 360 13.63 -7.47 -21.57
C ALA A 360 13.12 -6.15 -22.16
N THR A 361 13.72 -5.68 -23.25
CA THR A 361 13.26 -4.49 -23.99
C THR A 361 11.87 -4.70 -24.59
N GLY A 362 11.61 -5.85 -25.23
CA GLY A 362 10.28 -6.17 -25.76
C GLY A 362 9.21 -6.16 -24.66
N LEU A 363 9.49 -6.80 -23.52
CA LEU A 363 8.58 -6.77 -22.35
C LEU A 363 8.39 -5.35 -21.82
N ALA A 364 9.44 -4.53 -21.76
CA ALA A 364 9.35 -3.15 -21.31
C ALA A 364 8.42 -2.32 -22.21
N LEU A 365 8.54 -2.46 -23.53
CA LEU A 365 7.71 -1.72 -24.51
C LEU A 365 6.24 -2.15 -24.40
N VAL A 366 5.95 -3.45 -24.29
CA VAL A 366 4.59 -3.96 -24.07
C VAL A 366 4.02 -3.40 -22.77
N LEU A 367 4.81 -3.46 -21.68
CA LEU A 367 4.39 -2.96 -20.38
C LEU A 367 4.11 -1.45 -20.42
N LEU A 368 4.97 -0.65 -21.05
CA LEU A 368 4.75 0.79 -21.22
C LEU A 368 3.49 1.09 -22.05
N GLY A 369 3.21 0.29 -23.09
CA GLY A 369 1.97 0.41 -23.87
C GLY A 369 0.72 0.15 -23.03
N VAL A 370 0.73 -0.93 -22.23
CA VAL A 370 -0.36 -1.26 -21.30
C VAL A 370 -0.53 -0.17 -20.24
N LEU A 371 0.56 0.30 -19.63
CA LEU A 371 0.51 1.37 -18.62
C LEU A 371 0.01 2.70 -19.21
N GLY A 372 0.39 3.01 -20.46
CA GLY A 372 -0.14 4.16 -21.19
C GLY A 372 -1.65 4.07 -21.40
N PHE A 373 -2.16 2.88 -21.76
CA PHE A 373 -3.59 2.64 -21.88
C PHE A 373 -4.31 2.79 -20.52
N VAL A 374 -3.76 2.19 -19.45
CA VAL A 374 -4.34 2.32 -18.10
C VAL A 374 -4.36 3.78 -17.64
N ALA A 375 -3.28 4.53 -17.88
CA ALA A 375 -3.21 5.95 -17.54
C ALA A 375 -4.23 6.79 -18.32
N TYR A 376 -4.40 6.52 -19.61
CA TYR A 376 -5.40 7.16 -20.46
C TYR A 376 -6.82 6.87 -19.98
N ASP A 377 -7.13 5.60 -19.70
CA ASP A 377 -8.45 5.16 -19.25
C ASP A 377 -8.79 5.73 -17.86
N TYR A 378 -7.80 5.76 -16.96
CA TYR A 378 -7.95 6.41 -15.65
C TYR A 378 -8.14 7.93 -15.76
N ALA A 379 -7.44 8.57 -16.69
CA ALA A 379 -7.58 10.01 -16.90
C ALA A 379 -9.00 10.41 -17.32
N GLN A 380 -9.73 9.56 -18.03
CA GLN A 380 -11.13 9.79 -18.39
C GLN A 380 -12.04 9.79 -17.16
N VAL A 381 -11.96 8.76 -16.30
CA VAL A 381 -12.81 8.68 -15.11
C VAL A 381 -12.45 9.74 -14.07
N ARG A 382 -11.20 10.16 -14.01
CA ARG A 382 -10.74 11.20 -13.09
C ARG A 382 -11.39 12.56 -13.33
N GLN A 383 -11.78 12.89 -14.60
CA GLN A 383 -12.31 14.20 -14.94
C GLN A 383 -13.54 14.59 -14.09
N ILE A 384 -14.41 13.63 -13.79
CA ILE A 384 -15.63 13.93 -13.01
C ILE A 384 -15.33 14.34 -11.55
N TYR A 385 -14.17 13.92 -11.03
CA TYR A 385 -13.74 14.21 -9.66
C TYR A 385 -12.87 15.47 -9.55
N LEU A 386 -12.56 16.12 -10.70
CA LEU A 386 -11.79 17.36 -10.73
C LEU A 386 -12.72 18.58 -10.82
N PRO A 387 -12.36 19.70 -10.18
CA PRO A 387 -12.99 20.99 -10.46
C PRO A 387 -12.96 21.29 -11.96
N ALA A 388 -13.98 21.93 -12.49
CA ALA A 388 -14.10 22.21 -13.94
C ALA A 388 -12.86 22.91 -14.54
N ALA A 389 -12.23 23.81 -13.79
CA ALA A 389 -11.00 24.52 -14.20
C ALA A 389 -9.78 23.61 -14.36
N GLN A 390 -9.75 22.44 -13.67
CA GLN A 390 -8.64 21.49 -13.72
C GLN A 390 -8.86 20.33 -14.70
N ARG A 391 -10.04 20.27 -15.33
CA ARG A 391 -10.37 19.25 -16.35
C ARG A 391 -9.65 19.54 -17.66
N PHE A 392 -9.26 18.50 -18.36
CA PHE A 392 -8.77 18.65 -19.72
C PHE A 392 -9.84 19.29 -20.60
N SER A 393 -9.47 20.28 -21.41
CA SER A 393 -10.40 21.06 -22.25
C SER A 393 -11.28 20.17 -23.14
N VAL A 394 -10.69 19.11 -23.72
CA VAL A 394 -11.37 18.13 -24.59
C VAL A 394 -12.40 17.28 -23.83
N TRP A 395 -12.26 17.15 -22.49
CA TRP A 395 -13.12 16.30 -21.64
C TRP A 395 -13.87 17.08 -20.58
N ARG A 396 -13.89 18.40 -20.68
CA ARG A 396 -14.48 19.25 -19.64
C ARG A 396 -15.98 19.03 -19.52
N ASP A 397 -16.67 19.02 -20.67
CA ASP A 397 -18.11 18.86 -20.75
C ASP A 397 -18.46 17.92 -21.91
N PRO A 398 -19.27 16.87 -21.70
CA PRO A 398 -19.82 16.40 -20.42
C PRO A 398 -18.91 15.36 -19.74
N ALA A 399 -18.33 15.70 -18.58
CA ALA A 399 -17.36 14.84 -17.86
C ALA A 399 -17.91 13.45 -17.48
N LEU A 400 -19.23 13.33 -17.17
CA LEU A 400 -19.85 12.04 -16.87
C LEU A 400 -19.87 11.11 -18.08
N GLN A 401 -20.21 11.61 -19.27
CA GLN A 401 -20.21 10.80 -20.49
C GLN A 401 -18.80 10.32 -20.85
N VAL A 402 -17.78 11.15 -20.62
CA VAL A 402 -16.38 10.76 -20.79
C VAL A 402 -15.99 9.67 -19.80
N ALA A 403 -16.36 9.83 -18.53
CA ALA A 403 -16.11 8.82 -17.49
C ALA A 403 -16.77 7.47 -17.80
N GLN A 404 -17.96 7.48 -18.41
CA GLN A 404 -18.70 6.26 -18.81
C GLN A 404 -18.02 5.50 -19.96
N ARG A 405 -17.10 6.11 -20.72
CA ARG A 405 -16.33 5.44 -21.77
C ARG A 405 -15.21 4.57 -21.25
N THR A 406 -14.83 4.73 -19.98
CA THR A 406 -13.74 3.94 -19.35
C THR A 406 -14.06 2.45 -19.41
N TRP A 407 -13.04 1.65 -19.70
CA TRP A 407 -13.14 0.20 -19.75
C TRP A 407 -12.72 -0.47 -18.44
N LEU A 408 -11.58 -0.06 -17.88
CA LEU A 408 -11.04 -0.65 -16.65
C LEU A 408 -11.71 -0.10 -15.38
N PHE A 409 -12.17 1.16 -15.41
CA PHE A 409 -12.68 1.88 -14.23
C PHE A 409 -14.22 2.06 -14.27
N ARG A 410 -14.94 1.16 -14.90
CA ARG A 410 -16.43 1.21 -15.03
C ARG A 410 -17.12 1.34 -13.67
N GLY A 411 -16.67 0.57 -12.67
CA GLY A 411 -17.23 0.66 -11.31
C GLY A 411 -17.10 2.06 -10.71
N THR A 412 -15.97 2.72 -10.95
CA THR A 412 -15.73 4.11 -10.50
C THR A 412 -16.61 5.12 -11.24
N ALA A 413 -16.85 4.90 -12.53
CA ALA A 413 -17.77 5.75 -13.32
C ALA A 413 -19.23 5.58 -12.87
N VAL A 414 -19.68 4.34 -12.61
CA VAL A 414 -21.01 4.05 -12.07
C VAL A 414 -21.18 4.65 -10.67
N PHE A 415 -20.17 4.54 -9.82
CA PHE A 415 -20.16 5.17 -8.51
C PHE A 415 -20.28 6.71 -8.63
N ALA A 416 -19.53 7.32 -9.54
CA ALA A 416 -19.62 8.75 -9.82
C ALA A 416 -21.04 9.13 -10.28
N GLN A 417 -21.64 8.40 -11.20
CA GLN A 417 -23.03 8.60 -11.63
C GLN A 417 -23.99 8.53 -10.45
N ALA A 418 -23.88 7.47 -9.65
CA ALA A 418 -24.75 7.24 -8.49
C ALA A 418 -24.63 8.33 -7.42
N THR A 419 -23.47 8.99 -7.28
CA THR A 419 -23.22 9.96 -6.20
C THR A 419 -23.35 11.41 -6.65
N THR A 420 -23.11 11.74 -7.93
CA THR A 420 -23.09 13.13 -8.42
C THR A 420 -24.34 13.53 -9.18
N THR A 421 -25.16 12.57 -9.65
CA THR A 421 -26.37 12.89 -10.42
C THR A 421 -27.56 13.08 -9.47
N PRO A 422 -28.29 14.20 -9.58
CA PRO A 422 -29.56 14.38 -8.87
C PRO A 422 -30.61 13.35 -9.32
N VAL A 423 -31.41 12.86 -8.37
CA VAL A 423 -32.51 11.94 -8.66
C VAL A 423 -33.80 12.74 -8.92
N HIS A 424 -34.52 12.43 -9.99
CA HIS A 424 -35.83 12.98 -10.36
C HIS A 424 -36.65 11.92 -11.13
N GLU A 425 -37.92 12.15 -11.31
CA GLU A 425 -38.84 11.17 -11.93
C GLU A 425 -38.34 10.62 -13.28
N GLY A 426 -37.82 11.51 -14.15
CA GLY A 426 -37.34 11.14 -15.49
C GLY A 426 -36.11 10.27 -15.51
N ASN A 427 -35.33 10.20 -14.42
CA ASN A 427 -34.10 9.38 -14.35
C ASN A 427 -34.11 8.33 -13.22
N ALA A 428 -35.19 8.25 -12.42
CA ALA A 428 -35.25 7.41 -11.22
C ALA A 428 -34.88 5.94 -11.49
N ARG A 429 -35.33 5.34 -12.61
CA ARG A 429 -35.01 3.95 -12.97
C ARG A 429 -33.52 3.77 -13.28
N ALA A 430 -32.91 4.68 -14.03
CA ALA A 430 -31.49 4.63 -14.35
C ALA A 430 -30.62 4.85 -13.08
N MET A 431 -31.05 5.76 -12.20
CA MET A 431 -30.36 6.03 -10.93
C MET A 431 -30.51 4.87 -9.95
N LEU A 432 -31.65 4.18 -9.90
CA LEU A 432 -31.81 2.97 -9.11
C LEU A 432 -30.83 1.88 -9.55
N GLN A 433 -30.73 1.64 -10.86
CA GLN A 433 -29.80 0.65 -11.41
C GLN A 433 -28.34 1.03 -11.13
N ALA A 434 -27.96 2.30 -11.32
CA ALA A 434 -26.61 2.78 -11.03
C ALA A 434 -26.27 2.63 -9.53
N SER A 435 -27.21 2.96 -8.64
CA SER A 435 -27.03 2.82 -7.19
C SER A 435 -26.89 1.36 -6.77
N LEU A 436 -27.72 0.44 -7.29
CA LEU A 436 -27.61 -1.00 -7.03
C LEU A 436 -26.26 -1.59 -7.49
N LEU A 437 -25.77 -1.14 -8.65
CA LEU A 437 -24.45 -1.55 -9.13
C LEU A 437 -23.33 -0.96 -8.25
N ALA A 438 -23.43 0.31 -7.88
CA ALA A 438 -22.44 0.95 -7.00
C ALA A 438 -22.42 0.32 -5.60
N MET A 439 -23.56 -0.13 -5.07
CA MET A 439 -23.64 -0.83 -3.78
C MET A 439 -22.80 -2.10 -3.72
N ARG A 440 -22.55 -2.77 -4.85
CA ARG A 440 -21.71 -3.99 -4.88
C ARG A 440 -20.26 -3.71 -4.50
N THR A 441 -19.75 -2.52 -4.81
CA THR A 441 -18.34 -2.15 -4.59
C THR A 441 -18.18 -1.11 -3.48
N SER A 442 -19.16 -0.23 -3.28
CA SER A 442 -19.10 0.87 -2.32
C SER A 442 -20.47 1.19 -1.70
N PRO A 443 -20.96 0.37 -0.76
CA PRO A 443 -22.23 0.59 -0.07
C PRO A 443 -22.13 1.72 0.97
N GLU A 444 -21.86 2.94 0.50
CA GLU A 444 -21.74 4.13 1.38
C GLU A 444 -23.05 4.92 1.46
N PRO A 445 -23.22 5.76 2.51
CA PRO A 445 -24.42 6.56 2.72
C PRO A 445 -24.89 7.28 1.48
N ARG A 446 -23.99 7.97 0.75
CA ARG A 446 -24.31 8.71 -0.48
C ARG A 446 -24.99 7.86 -1.57
N VAL A 447 -24.57 6.61 -1.72
CA VAL A 447 -25.15 5.67 -2.69
C VAL A 447 -26.50 5.16 -2.20
N ILE A 448 -26.60 4.84 -0.90
CA ILE A 448 -27.81 4.34 -0.27
C ILE A 448 -28.93 5.40 -0.34
N GLU A 449 -28.61 6.67 -0.07
CA GLU A 449 -29.55 7.79 -0.18
C GLU A 449 -30.13 7.93 -1.57
N LYS A 450 -29.31 7.79 -2.61
CA LYS A 450 -29.76 7.82 -4.02
C LYS A 450 -30.62 6.60 -4.38
N LEU A 451 -30.23 5.43 -3.86
CA LEU A 451 -31.04 4.21 -4.02
C LEU A 451 -32.42 4.40 -3.41
N LEU A 452 -32.49 4.84 -2.15
CA LEU A 452 -33.77 5.07 -1.44
C LEU A 452 -34.63 6.12 -2.15
N SER A 453 -34.03 7.25 -2.59
CA SER A 453 -34.77 8.28 -3.33
C SER A 453 -35.34 7.75 -4.64
N SER A 454 -34.55 6.95 -5.38
CA SER A 454 -35.00 6.37 -6.64
C SER A 454 -36.09 5.31 -6.44
N ALA A 455 -35.94 4.45 -5.42
CA ALA A 455 -36.95 3.44 -5.09
C ALA A 455 -38.30 4.07 -4.70
N GLN A 456 -38.27 5.14 -3.90
CA GLN A 456 -39.45 5.87 -3.49
C GLN A 456 -40.21 6.48 -4.69
N LEU A 457 -39.51 7.13 -5.63
CA LEU A 457 -40.10 7.71 -6.84
C LEU A 457 -40.71 6.65 -7.77
N LEU A 458 -40.20 5.42 -7.72
CA LEU A 458 -40.67 4.31 -8.56
C LEU A 458 -41.76 3.45 -7.90
N GLY A 459 -42.10 3.70 -6.62
CA GLY A 459 -43.02 2.86 -5.86
C GLY A 459 -42.46 1.47 -5.53
N GLU A 460 -41.13 1.32 -5.46
CA GLU A 460 -40.47 0.06 -5.12
C GLU A 460 -40.37 -0.09 -3.59
N ASP A 461 -41.50 -0.16 -2.90
CA ASP A 461 -41.66 -0.07 -1.46
C ASP A 461 -40.88 -1.16 -0.71
N ALA A 462 -40.89 -2.40 -1.20
CA ALA A 462 -40.17 -3.52 -0.59
C ALA A 462 -38.65 -3.29 -0.58
N LEU A 463 -38.11 -2.78 -1.70
CA LEU A 463 -36.70 -2.44 -1.82
C LEU A 463 -36.31 -1.25 -0.93
N TYR A 464 -37.19 -0.23 -0.90
CA TYR A 464 -37.02 0.95 -0.06
C TYR A 464 -36.93 0.57 1.42
N GLU A 465 -37.89 -0.16 1.97
CA GLU A 465 -37.94 -0.53 3.38
C GLU A 465 -36.76 -1.48 3.76
N ALA A 466 -36.41 -2.43 2.90
CA ALA A 466 -35.27 -3.30 3.13
C ALA A 466 -33.97 -2.51 3.26
N HIS A 467 -33.66 -1.64 2.31
CA HIS A 467 -32.43 -0.85 2.35
C HIS A 467 -32.44 0.24 3.42
N LYS A 468 -33.58 0.84 3.74
CA LYS A 468 -33.74 1.79 4.84
C LYS A 468 -33.40 1.16 6.20
N LYS A 469 -33.91 -0.07 6.46
CA LYS A 469 -33.60 -0.83 7.67
C LYS A 469 -32.10 -1.12 7.78
N HIS A 470 -31.46 -1.54 6.67
CA HIS A 470 -30.01 -1.76 6.64
C HIS A 470 -29.22 -0.44 6.85
N PHE A 471 -29.64 0.66 6.22
CA PHE A 471 -29.03 1.97 6.38
C PHE A 471 -29.03 2.44 7.83
N GLN A 472 -30.20 2.36 8.47
CA GLN A 472 -30.35 2.75 9.88
C GLN A 472 -29.44 1.93 10.81
N ARG A 473 -29.27 0.64 10.54
CA ARG A 473 -28.44 -0.25 11.35
C ARG A 473 -26.94 -0.03 11.13
N VAL A 474 -26.52 0.10 9.87
CA VAL A 474 -25.09 0.11 9.48
C VAL A 474 -24.49 1.50 9.64
N TYR A 475 -25.27 2.55 9.36
CA TYR A 475 -24.84 3.95 9.39
C TYR A 475 -25.82 4.82 10.16
N PRO A 476 -26.01 4.59 11.48
CA PRO A 476 -27.07 5.25 12.25
C PRO A 476 -26.98 6.79 12.23
N GLN A 477 -25.77 7.36 12.31
CA GLN A 477 -25.60 8.81 12.26
C GLN A 477 -25.92 9.39 10.88
N ALA A 478 -25.48 8.77 9.81
CA ALA A 478 -25.78 9.20 8.46
C ALA A 478 -27.27 9.06 8.15
N TYR A 479 -27.91 7.98 8.64
CA TYR A 479 -29.36 7.78 8.53
C TYR A 479 -30.15 8.90 9.23
N LEU A 480 -29.76 9.27 10.47
CA LEU A 480 -30.43 10.35 11.21
C LEU A 480 -30.29 11.69 10.47
N ALA A 481 -29.10 12.02 9.97
CA ALA A 481 -28.88 13.23 9.17
C ALA A 481 -29.74 13.23 7.89
N TRP A 482 -29.78 12.12 7.16
CA TRP A 482 -30.59 11.98 5.96
C TRP A 482 -32.10 12.08 6.24
N ALA A 483 -32.58 11.45 7.33
CA ALA A 483 -33.98 11.47 7.72
C ALA A 483 -34.42 12.89 8.18
N TYR A 484 -33.55 13.61 8.89
CA TYR A 484 -33.80 14.99 9.33
C TYR A 484 -34.02 15.95 8.17
N HIS A 485 -33.20 15.84 7.09
CA HIS A 485 -33.34 16.70 5.90
C HIS A 485 -34.57 16.38 5.03
N ARG A 486 -35.34 15.33 5.36
CA ARG A 486 -36.55 14.90 4.66
C ARG A 486 -37.84 15.09 5.47
N GLN A 487 -37.73 15.61 6.70
CA GLN A 487 -38.92 16.08 7.40
C GLN A 487 -39.40 17.36 6.71
N PRO A 488 -40.75 17.44 6.38
CA PRO A 488 -41.30 18.56 5.65
C PRO A 488 -41.19 19.88 6.42
#